data_b06455f7843f3205d3ff6bf0951f8bba
#
_entry.id   b06455f7843f3205d3ff6bf0951f8bba
#
_cell.length_a   1.000
_cell.length_b   1.000
_cell.length_c   1.000
_cell.angle_alpha   90.00
_cell.angle_beta   90.00
_cell.angle_gamma   90.00
#
_symmetry.space_group_name_H-M   'P 1'
#
loop_
_entity.id
_entity.type
_entity.pdbx_description
1 polymer ?
#
loop_
_entity_poly.entity_id
_entity_poly.type
_entity_poly.pdbx_seq_one_letter_code
_entity_poly.pdbx_strand_id
1 'polypeptide(L)'
;SQSMTAVDVRRSFLACQDCDTVDKERLRQNFNTLVSVLRLSIPRLSQHTNYDASTLFRFRSGARQPAEPVQFAAAVANHVAAEVNDPDRCAVLAELLDCAPESIADPEQCRQRVKTWLLDGHGRPENDVSSFLTKLDEFDLNEYIRSIRFDELKIPTLPFQLPTSRTVTGLRAMMDAELDFLKTTALSRSAEAVILYSDMPMTVMARDPDFPKKWMFGMAALLKKGLHLHIIHNLDRSFSEMMLGLESHIPMYMTGQISPYYLKNAQNSVFHHFLKVSGSVALSGEAIVGHHAEGRYHLTSVKSDVEYYTRRANDLLRCAKPLMDIYREDSAQRLRAFLLSDAALPGPRRNVLSAPPIYTLDEMFLRDFLARHHVSDEDCALILDYARRRCDMAEAILSHDPVEDRLPLLSRQEFEDYPLSLPLSGLFYPRDLHYTYEDYQSHLDQTRRFAETHPGYTATLSASHTFRNLDIQMHLGKWAMVSKGRSPAIHFVIRHPKLRAAIEDFVPPVVEE
;
A
#
# COMPACT_ATOMS: atom_id res chain seq x y z
N SER A 1 -0.73 -1.48 34.04
CA SER A 1 -2.03 -1.88 33.52
C SER A 1 -3.04 -0.73 33.64
N GLN A 2 -3.09 0.12 32.63
CA GLN A 2 -4.20 1.07 32.46
C GLN A 2 -4.75 0.83 31.06
N SER A 3 -6.01 0.38 31.00
CA SER A 3 -6.76 0.20 29.77
C SER A 3 -7.01 1.57 29.13
N MET A 4 -6.46 1.79 27.94
CA MET A 4 -6.84 2.93 27.10
C MET A 4 -8.32 2.79 26.71
N THR A 5 -9.14 3.74 27.09
CA THR A 5 -10.57 3.79 26.76
C THR A 5 -10.78 4.46 25.39
N ALA A 6 -11.91 4.18 24.75
CA ALA A 6 -12.31 4.77 23.47
C ALA A 6 -12.31 6.32 23.45
N VAL A 7 -12.22 6.95 24.62
CA VAL A 7 -12.10 8.41 24.82
C VAL A 7 -10.67 8.89 24.55
N ASP A 8 -9.65 8.06 24.84
CA ASP A 8 -8.25 8.40 24.64
C ASP A 8 -7.88 8.35 23.14
N VAL A 9 -8.51 7.46 22.38
CA VAL A 9 -8.37 7.42 20.91
C VAL A 9 -9.00 8.66 20.25
N ARG A 10 -10.12 9.16 20.77
CA ARG A 10 -10.71 10.42 20.29
C ARG A 10 -9.89 11.65 20.69
N ARG A 11 -9.21 11.62 21.82
CA ARG A 11 -8.32 12.73 22.23
C ARG A 11 -7.03 12.77 21.41
N SER A 12 -6.46 11.63 21.00
CA SER A 12 -5.33 11.59 20.08
C SER A 12 -5.70 12.13 18.67
N PHE A 13 -6.96 11.94 18.22
CA PHE A 13 -7.44 12.52 16.96
C PHE A 13 -7.77 14.02 17.06
N LEU A 14 -7.98 14.55 18.26
CA LEU A 14 -8.27 15.98 18.50
C LEU A 14 -7.04 16.79 18.95
N ALA A 15 -5.91 16.15 19.24
CA ALA A 15 -4.68 16.83 19.67
C ALA A 15 -3.73 17.19 18.50
N CYS A 16 -4.15 17.03 17.25
CA CYS A 16 -3.46 17.55 16.07
C CYS A 16 -4.18 18.80 15.50
N GLN A 17 -4.65 19.67 16.37
CA GLN A 17 -5.13 21.01 16.03
C GLN A 17 -4.19 22.05 16.63
N ASP A 18 -2.95 22.11 16.13
CA ASP A 18 -2.10 23.30 16.24
C ASP A 18 -0.86 23.11 15.35
N CYS A 19 -1.04 23.25 14.04
CA CYS A 19 -0.05 23.79 13.12
C CYS A 19 -0.74 24.25 11.83
N ASP A 20 -1.48 25.35 11.89
CA ASP A 20 -2.06 26.05 10.74
C ASP A 20 -0.99 26.86 9.98
N THR A 21 0.00 26.21 9.41
CA THR A 21 0.76 26.80 8.31
C THR A 21 0.32 26.14 7.02
N VAL A 22 -0.68 26.77 6.35
CA VAL A 22 -1.09 26.38 5.00
C VAL A 22 0.15 26.39 4.09
N ASP A 23 0.46 25.23 3.48
CA ASP A 23 1.53 25.13 2.48
C ASP A 23 1.15 25.94 1.24
N LYS A 24 1.74 27.12 1.11
CA LYS A 24 1.41 28.11 0.07
C LYS A 24 1.87 27.65 -1.32
N GLU A 25 2.92 26.87 -1.40
CA GLU A 25 3.39 26.33 -2.68
C GLU A 25 2.45 25.23 -3.16
N ARG A 26 1.98 24.41 -2.26
CA ARG A 26 0.97 23.37 -2.51
C ARG A 26 -0.35 23.99 -2.98
N LEU A 27 -0.82 25.02 -2.30
CA LEU A 27 -2.01 25.77 -2.71
C LEU A 27 -1.85 26.33 -4.14
N ARG A 28 -0.67 26.85 -4.49
CA ARG A 28 -0.37 27.33 -5.85
C ARG A 28 -0.45 26.22 -6.88
N GLN A 29 0.15 25.08 -6.62
CA GLN A 29 0.15 23.92 -7.52
C GLN A 29 -1.27 23.39 -7.73
N ASN A 30 -2.03 23.21 -6.64
CA ASN A 30 -3.41 22.76 -6.70
C ASN A 30 -4.30 23.75 -7.45
N PHE A 31 -4.13 25.02 -7.22
CA PHE A 31 -4.85 26.07 -7.95
C PHE A 31 -4.53 26.04 -9.46
N ASN A 32 -3.26 25.89 -9.85
CA ASN A 32 -2.86 25.74 -11.25
C ASN A 32 -3.48 24.51 -11.90
N THR A 33 -3.48 23.37 -11.19
CA THR A 33 -4.10 22.13 -11.65
C THR A 33 -5.60 22.31 -11.88
N LEU A 34 -6.30 22.87 -10.88
CA LEU A 34 -7.74 23.13 -10.96
C LEU A 34 -8.11 24.02 -12.15
N VAL A 35 -7.37 25.14 -12.32
CA VAL A 35 -7.58 26.07 -13.46
C VAL A 35 -7.36 25.37 -14.79
N SER A 36 -6.35 24.53 -14.90
CA SER A 36 -6.00 23.85 -16.15
C SER A 36 -6.97 22.72 -16.49
N VAL A 37 -7.32 21.88 -15.52
CA VAL A 37 -8.19 20.72 -15.72
C VAL A 37 -9.63 21.14 -16.03
N LEU A 38 -10.17 22.09 -15.27
CA LEU A 38 -11.52 22.61 -15.47
C LEU A 38 -11.59 23.74 -16.52
N ARG A 39 -10.44 24.14 -17.10
CA ARG A 39 -10.35 25.27 -18.04
C ARG A 39 -11.03 26.55 -17.53
N LEU A 40 -10.77 26.88 -16.23
CA LEU A 40 -11.40 28.04 -15.62
C LEU A 40 -10.90 29.35 -16.24
N SER A 41 -11.82 30.25 -16.50
CA SER A 41 -11.51 31.58 -17.01
C SER A 41 -11.03 32.50 -15.88
N ILE A 42 -9.77 32.92 -15.90
CA ILE A 42 -9.22 33.84 -14.89
C ILE A 42 -9.99 35.16 -14.81
N PRO A 43 -10.44 35.81 -15.93
CA PRO A 43 -11.30 36.97 -15.85
C PRO A 43 -12.65 36.73 -15.14
N ARG A 44 -13.27 35.57 -15.34
CA ARG A 44 -14.52 35.21 -14.62
C ARG A 44 -14.25 34.92 -13.16
N LEU A 45 -13.18 34.19 -12.85
CA LEU A 45 -12.75 33.92 -11.48
C LEU A 45 -12.49 35.25 -10.73
N SER A 46 -11.88 36.23 -11.38
CA SER A 46 -11.66 37.58 -10.85
C SER A 46 -12.97 38.30 -10.47
N GLN A 47 -14.04 38.10 -11.23
CA GLN A 47 -15.35 38.72 -10.94
C GLN A 47 -16.04 38.11 -9.71
N HIS A 48 -15.73 36.87 -9.38
CA HIS A 48 -16.35 36.14 -8.27
C HIS A 48 -15.46 36.01 -7.04
N THR A 49 -14.22 36.46 -7.14
CA THR A 49 -13.27 36.52 -6.04
C THR A 49 -12.86 37.98 -5.77
N ASN A 50 -12.41 38.28 -4.60
CA ASN A 50 -11.93 39.63 -4.26
C ASN A 50 -10.50 39.90 -4.80
N TYR A 51 -10.11 39.22 -5.89
CA TYR A 51 -8.78 39.32 -6.50
C TYR A 51 -8.90 39.75 -7.95
N ASP A 52 -8.13 40.74 -8.35
CA ASP A 52 -8.02 41.12 -9.76
C ASP A 52 -7.27 40.07 -10.59
N ALA A 53 -7.54 40.03 -11.90
CA ALA A 53 -6.96 39.03 -12.79
C ALA A 53 -5.43 39.03 -12.79
N SER A 54 -4.79 40.18 -12.63
CA SER A 54 -3.33 40.32 -12.60
C SER A 54 -2.75 39.66 -11.33
N THR A 55 -3.44 39.80 -10.21
CA THR A 55 -3.09 39.15 -8.94
C THR A 55 -3.25 37.65 -9.03
N LEU A 56 -4.32 37.15 -9.64
CA LEU A 56 -4.51 35.70 -9.88
C LEU A 56 -3.41 35.11 -10.79
N PHE A 57 -2.99 35.84 -11.84
CA PHE A 57 -1.85 35.42 -12.67
C PHE A 57 -0.54 35.39 -11.89
N ARG A 58 -0.31 36.34 -10.97
CA ARG A 58 0.87 36.34 -10.08
C ARG A 58 0.84 35.20 -9.08
N PHE A 59 -0.33 34.81 -8.55
CA PHE A 59 -0.46 33.61 -7.72
C PHE A 59 -0.10 32.36 -8.51
N ARG A 60 -0.57 32.24 -9.74
CA ARG A 60 -0.25 31.12 -10.62
C ARG A 60 1.24 30.99 -10.93
N SER A 61 1.90 32.10 -11.22
CA SER A 61 3.33 32.12 -11.53
C SER A 61 4.25 31.99 -10.29
N GLY A 62 3.70 32.09 -9.08
CA GLY A 62 4.48 32.11 -7.84
C GLY A 62 5.10 33.49 -7.52
N ALA A 63 4.90 34.51 -8.37
CA ALA A 63 5.42 35.86 -8.14
C ALA A 63 4.75 36.58 -6.93
N ARG A 64 3.62 36.08 -6.48
CA ARG A 64 2.91 36.54 -5.28
C ARG A 64 2.18 35.36 -4.64
N GLN A 65 1.95 35.45 -3.34
CA GLN A 65 1.16 34.46 -2.58
C GLN A 65 -0.09 35.13 -2.00
N PRO A 66 -1.22 34.38 -1.84
CA PRO A 66 -2.39 34.90 -1.14
C PRO A 66 -2.03 35.28 0.30
N ALA A 67 -2.45 36.47 0.73
CA ALA A 67 -2.25 36.88 2.11
C ALA A 67 -3.05 36.01 3.10
N GLU A 68 -4.25 35.58 2.67
CA GLU A 68 -5.15 34.71 3.42
C GLU A 68 -5.50 33.48 2.61
N PRO A 69 -4.65 32.42 2.69
CA PRO A 69 -4.77 31.22 1.86
C PRO A 69 -6.12 30.52 2.00
N VAL A 70 -6.66 30.45 3.22
CA VAL A 70 -7.94 29.78 3.50
C VAL A 70 -9.12 30.53 2.86
N GLN A 71 -9.12 31.86 2.88
CA GLN A 71 -10.14 32.68 2.23
C GLN A 71 -10.03 32.61 0.70
N PHE A 72 -8.79 32.60 0.19
CA PHE A 72 -8.54 32.40 -1.24
C PHE A 72 -9.10 31.06 -1.72
N ALA A 73 -8.79 29.96 -1.02
CA ALA A 73 -9.30 28.64 -1.34
C ALA A 73 -10.84 28.59 -1.29
N ALA A 74 -11.45 29.24 -0.29
CA ALA A 74 -12.91 29.30 -0.19
C ALA A 74 -13.54 30.09 -1.35
N ALA A 75 -12.96 31.20 -1.78
CA ALA A 75 -13.44 32.00 -2.90
C ALA A 75 -13.35 31.22 -4.23
N VAL A 76 -12.25 30.51 -4.47
CA VAL A 76 -12.09 29.63 -5.63
C VAL A 76 -13.11 28.49 -5.59
N ALA A 77 -13.30 27.86 -4.44
CA ALA A 77 -14.26 26.76 -4.29
C ALA A 77 -15.72 27.20 -4.55
N ASN A 78 -16.09 28.40 -4.11
CA ASN A 78 -17.42 28.99 -4.39
C ASN A 78 -17.63 29.18 -5.90
N HIS A 79 -16.62 29.69 -6.60
CA HIS A 79 -16.69 29.88 -8.04
C HIS A 79 -16.83 28.54 -8.79
N VAL A 80 -16.02 27.55 -8.42
CA VAL A 80 -16.06 26.21 -9.02
C VAL A 80 -17.43 25.56 -8.82
N ALA A 81 -17.99 25.59 -7.60
CA ALA A 81 -19.29 25.03 -7.32
C ALA A 81 -20.44 25.74 -8.07
N ALA A 82 -20.26 27.02 -8.42
CA ALA A 82 -21.25 27.77 -9.22
C ALA A 82 -21.13 27.50 -10.74
N GLU A 83 -19.92 27.23 -11.25
CA GLU A 83 -19.68 27.00 -12.68
C GLU A 83 -19.80 25.54 -13.13
N VAL A 84 -19.57 24.58 -12.22
CA VAL A 84 -19.54 23.15 -12.55
C VAL A 84 -20.95 22.58 -12.35
N ASN A 85 -21.83 22.85 -13.33
CA ASN A 85 -23.22 22.34 -13.37
C ASN A 85 -23.46 21.33 -14.50
N ASP A 86 -22.46 21.06 -15.34
CA ASP A 86 -22.51 20.14 -16.46
C ASP A 86 -22.01 18.76 -16.01
N PRO A 87 -22.70 17.64 -16.33
CA PRO A 87 -22.29 16.28 -15.95
C PRO A 87 -20.85 15.93 -16.33
N ASP A 88 -20.39 16.35 -17.50
CA ASP A 88 -19.01 16.07 -17.95
C ASP A 88 -17.98 16.80 -17.10
N ARG A 89 -18.23 18.07 -16.75
CA ARG A 89 -17.35 18.84 -15.86
C ARG A 89 -17.43 18.35 -14.42
N CYS A 90 -18.59 17.87 -13.97
CA CYS A 90 -18.73 17.21 -12.67
C CYS A 90 -17.90 15.93 -12.63
N ALA A 91 -17.92 15.11 -13.68
CA ALA A 91 -17.10 13.89 -13.74
C ALA A 91 -15.59 14.22 -13.69
N VAL A 92 -15.14 15.23 -14.43
CA VAL A 92 -13.75 15.69 -14.41
C VAL A 92 -13.34 16.23 -13.03
N LEU A 93 -14.23 17.00 -12.38
CA LEU A 93 -13.98 17.50 -11.03
C LEU A 93 -13.97 16.38 -10.00
N ALA A 94 -14.86 15.41 -10.12
CA ALA A 94 -14.91 14.23 -9.25
C ALA A 94 -13.63 13.41 -9.36
N GLU A 95 -13.12 13.22 -10.57
CA GLU A 95 -11.83 12.56 -10.81
C GLU A 95 -10.66 13.34 -10.19
N LEU A 96 -10.65 14.67 -10.34
CA LEU A 96 -9.60 15.52 -9.74
C LEU A 96 -9.63 15.49 -8.21
N LEU A 97 -10.83 15.48 -7.61
CA LEU A 97 -11.03 15.48 -6.16
C LEU A 97 -11.00 14.06 -5.56
N ASP A 98 -10.82 13.05 -6.42
CA ASP A 98 -10.83 11.65 -6.03
C ASP A 98 -12.09 11.25 -5.25
N CYS A 99 -13.26 11.56 -5.81
CA CYS A 99 -14.54 11.29 -5.17
C CYS A 99 -15.61 10.83 -6.17
N ALA A 100 -16.70 10.24 -5.66
CA ALA A 100 -17.82 9.87 -6.52
C ALA A 100 -18.55 11.13 -7.07
N PRO A 101 -18.98 11.14 -8.33
CA PRO A 101 -19.67 12.28 -8.94
C PRO A 101 -20.89 12.75 -8.15
N GLU A 102 -21.62 11.84 -7.51
CA GLU A 102 -22.79 12.15 -6.67
C GLU A 102 -22.40 13.00 -5.45
N SER A 103 -21.17 12.91 -4.98
CA SER A 103 -20.70 13.65 -3.80
C SER A 103 -20.39 15.12 -4.08
N ILE A 104 -20.38 15.52 -5.35
CA ILE A 104 -20.21 16.91 -5.78
C ILE A 104 -21.48 17.48 -6.45
N ALA A 105 -22.52 16.68 -6.58
CA ALA A 105 -23.83 17.13 -7.07
C ALA A 105 -24.50 18.15 -6.11
N ASP A 106 -24.22 18.05 -4.81
CA ASP A 106 -24.61 19.06 -3.84
C ASP A 106 -23.58 20.22 -3.82
N PRO A 107 -24.01 21.47 -4.13
CA PRO A 107 -23.12 22.62 -4.19
C PRO A 107 -22.35 22.90 -2.88
N GLU A 108 -22.93 22.59 -1.72
CA GLU A 108 -22.26 22.80 -0.42
C GLU A 108 -21.15 21.76 -0.21
N GLN A 109 -21.43 20.52 -0.52
CA GLN A 109 -20.41 19.45 -0.45
C GLN A 109 -19.30 19.69 -1.48
N CYS A 110 -19.64 20.12 -2.69
CA CYS A 110 -18.68 20.49 -3.72
C CYS A 110 -17.75 21.61 -3.21
N ARG A 111 -18.28 22.70 -2.64
CA ARG A 111 -17.49 23.80 -2.06
C ARG A 111 -16.51 23.29 -1.00
N GLN A 112 -17.01 22.51 -0.07
CA GLN A 112 -16.19 22.02 1.04
C GLN A 112 -15.07 21.11 0.54
N ARG A 113 -15.35 20.23 -0.41
CA ARG A 113 -14.35 19.32 -1.00
C ARG A 113 -13.28 20.07 -1.79
N VAL A 114 -13.68 20.99 -2.67
CA VAL A 114 -12.75 21.81 -3.45
C VAL A 114 -11.86 22.65 -2.52
N LYS A 115 -12.44 23.27 -1.48
CA LYS A 115 -11.69 24.04 -0.48
C LYS A 115 -10.66 23.16 0.24
N THR A 116 -11.08 22.02 0.75
CA THR A 116 -10.18 21.08 1.44
C THR A 116 -9.07 20.61 0.50
N TRP A 117 -9.41 20.21 -0.72
CA TRP A 117 -8.43 19.76 -1.71
C TRP A 117 -7.42 20.85 -2.08
N LEU A 118 -7.84 22.10 -2.21
CA LEU A 118 -6.93 23.22 -2.48
C LEU A 118 -5.92 23.43 -1.36
N LEU A 119 -6.35 23.28 -0.10
CA LEU A 119 -5.51 23.54 1.08
C LEU A 119 -4.66 22.31 1.46
N ASP A 120 -5.25 21.13 1.46
CA ASP A 120 -4.63 19.92 1.99
C ASP A 120 -4.13 18.98 0.87
N GLY A 121 -4.64 19.17 -0.36
CA GLY A 121 -4.24 18.37 -1.52
C GLY A 121 -4.46 16.88 -1.32
N HIS A 122 -5.60 16.47 -0.77
CA HIS A 122 -5.99 15.07 -0.66
C HIS A 122 -6.07 14.47 -2.07
N GLY A 123 -5.22 13.49 -2.33
CA GLY A 123 -5.14 12.80 -3.63
C GLY A 123 -3.75 12.76 -4.26
N ARG A 124 -2.67 13.13 -3.53
CA ARG A 124 -1.32 12.85 -4.03
C ARG A 124 -0.97 11.39 -3.79
N PRO A 125 -0.57 10.67 -4.84
CA PRO A 125 -0.04 9.31 -4.72
C PRO A 125 1.04 9.15 -3.64
N GLU A 126 1.85 10.19 -3.44
CA GLU A 126 2.95 10.23 -2.47
C GLU A 126 2.49 10.04 -1.01
N ASN A 127 1.37 10.68 -0.60
CA ASN A 127 0.88 10.56 0.77
C ASN A 127 0.29 9.17 1.04
N ASP A 128 -0.39 8.59 0.05
CA ASP A 128 -0.99 7.27 0.17
C ASP A 128 0.10 6.18 0.19
N VAL A 129 1.13 6.33 -0.64
CA VAL A 129 2.29 5.42 -0.63
C VAL A 129 3.07 5.55 0.67
N SER A 130 3.28 6.77 1.17
CA SER A 130 3.94 7.00 2.46
C SER A 130 3.19 6.33 3.60
N SER A 131 1.87 6.50 3.67
CA SER A 131 1.00 5.85 4.67
C SER A 131 1.09 4.32 4.58
N PHE A 132 1.01 3.77 3.38
CA PHE A 132 1.17 2.34 3.13
C PHE A 132 2.53 1.81 3.62
N LEU A 133 3.62 2.47 3.25
CA LEU A 133 4.96 2.06 3.63
C LEU A 133 5.20 2.21 5.13
N THR A 134 4.69 3.28 5.76
CA THR A 134 4.78 3.49 7.21
C THR A 134 4.05 2.39 7.98
N LYS A 135 2.82 2.04 7.57
CA LYS A 135 2.06 0.94 8.19
C LYS A 135 2.75 -0.40 8.03
N LEU A 136 3.38 -0.62 6.87
CA LEU A 136 4.15 -1.84 6.63
C LEU A 136 5.43 -1.87 7.49
N ASP A 137 6.10 -0.73 7.69
CA ASP A 137 7.28 -0.60 8.54
C ASP A 137 6.97 -0.86 10.03
N GLU A 138 5.87 -0.31 10.51
CA GLU A 138 5.42 -0.45 11.90
C GLU A 138 4.77 -1.81 12.17
N PHE A 139 4.37 -2.56 11.12
CA PHE A 139 3.63 -3.81 11.28
C PHE A 139 4.48 -4.91 11.90
N ASP A 140 4.07 -5.43 13.06
CA ASP A 140 4.61 -6.64 13.69
C ASP A 140 3.63 -7.82 13.53
N LEU A 141 4.04 -8.81 12.73
CA LEU A 141 3.23 -10.00 12.48
C LEU A 141 2.95 -10.78 13.77
N ASN A 142 3.93 -10.88 14.68
CA ASN A 142 3.77 -11.65 15.91
C ASN A 142 2.80 -10.94 16.86
N GLU A 143 2.87 -9.61 16.95
CA GLU A 143 1.93 -8.81 17.72
C GLU A 143 0.52 -8.91 17.13
N TYR A 144 0.41 -8.81 15.80
CA TYR A 144 -0.86 -8.95 15.09
C TYR A 144 -1.48 -10.35 15.29
N ILE A 145 -0.70 -11.44 15.16
CA ILE A 145 -1.17 -12.80 15.42
C ILE A 145 -1.62 -12.96 16.89
N ARG A 146 -0.92 -12.34 17.85
CA ARG A 146 -1.31 -12.35 19.26
C ARG A 146 -2.57 -11.52 19.52
N SER A 147 -2.75 -10.40 18.83
CA SER A 147 -3.94 -9.55 18.99
C SER A 147 -5.19 -10.20 18.41
N ILE A 148 -5.05 -11.01 17.37
CA ILE A 148 -6.12 -11.91 16.91
C ILE A 148 -6.12 -13.11 17.88
N ARG A 149 -6.98 -13.05 18.88
CA ARG A 149 -7.14 -14.16 19.85
C ARG A 149 -7.78 -15.37 19.18
N PHE A 150 -6.96 -16.08 18.40
CA PHE A 150 -7.37 -17.30 17.69
C PHE A 150 -7.95 -18.36 18.65
N ASP A 151 -7.55 -18.34 19.91
CA ASP A 151 -8.04 -19.28 20.93
C ASP A 151 -9.48 -19.00 21.35
N GLU A 152 -9.96 -17.77 21.22
CA GLU A 152 -11.36 -17.39 21.45
C GLU A 152 -12.25 -17.68 20.24
N LEU A 153 -11.66 -17.97 19.07
CA LEU A 153 -12.35 -18.47 17.87
C LEU A 153 -12.80 -19.92 18.08
N LYS A 154 -13.75 -20.14 18.98
CA LYS A 154 -14.49 -21.40 19.01
C LYS A 154 -15.37 -21.45 17.78
N ILE A 155 -14.85 -22.05 16.72
CA ILE A 155 -15.64 -22.37 15.52
C ILE A 155 -16.54 -23.54 15.92
N PRO A 156 -17.87 -23.34 16.09
CA PRO A 156 -18.76 -24.47 16.37
C PRO A 156 -18.73 -25.42 15.19
N THR A 157 -18.31 -26.63 15.39
CA THR A 157 -18.47 -27.70 14.39
C THR A 157 -19.93 -28.11 14.37
N LEU A 158 -20.71 -27.54 13.47
CA LEU A 158 -22.06 -28.01 13.20
C LEU A 158 -21.99 -29.29 12.36
N PRO A 159 -22.60 -30.40 12.80
CA PRO A 159 -22.40 -31.70 12.18
C PRO A 159 -23.02 -31.85 10.78
N PHE A 160 -23.96 -31.01 10.40
CA PHE A 160 -24.61 -31.04 9.08
C PHE A 160 -25.37 -29.74 8.81
N GLN A 161 -25.11 -29.10 7.68
CA GLN A 161 -25.95 -28.02 7.16
C GLN A 161 -26.59 -28.49 5.84
N LEU A 162 -27.92 -28.35 5.75
CA LEU A 162 -28.62 -28.56 4.50
C LEU A 162 -28.13 -27.53 3.48
N PRO A 163 -27.97 -27.91 2.21
CA PRO A 163 -27.69 -26.96 1.14
C PRO A 163 -28.74 -25.87 1.13
N THR A 164 -28.29 -24.62 1.17
CA THR A 164 -29.17 -23.44 1.18
C THR A 164 -28.91 -22.61 -0.06
N SER A 165 -29.97 -22.03 -0.60
CA SER A 165 -29.90 -21.08 -1.70
C SER A 165 -30.83 -19.92 -1.40
N ARG A 166 -30.31 -18.71 -1.36
CA ARG A 166 -31.10 -17.50 -1.09
C ARG A 166 -30.61 -16.33 -1.91
N THR A 167 -31.53 -15.48 -2.30
CA THR A 167 -31.24 -14.20 -2.95
C THR A 167 -31.53 -13.06 -1.96
N VAL A 168 -30.61 -12.12 -1.88
CA VAL A 168 -30.73 -10.92 -1.04
C VAL A 168 -30.64 -9.67 -1.92
N THR A 169 -31.21 -8.56 -1.44
CA THR A 169 -31.22 -7.30 -2.18
C THR A 169 -30.61 -6.19 -1.33
N GLY A 170 -29.80 -5.36 -1.97
CA GLY A 170 -29.16 -4.20 -1.36
C GLY A 170 -27.84 -4.48 -0.70
N LEU A 171 -27.05 -3.42 -0.51
CA LEU A 171 -25.66 -3.50 -0.08
C LEU A 171 -25.51 -4.08 1.34
N ARG A 172 -26.40 -3.70 2.28
CA ARG A 172 -26.33 -4.21 3.66
C ARG A 172 -26.59 -5.72 3.71
N ALA A 173 -27.60 -6.20 2.99
CA ALA A 173 -27.89 -7.63 2.91
C ALA A 173 -26.78 -8.41 2.19
N MET A 174 -26.11 -7.77 1.23
CA MET A 174 -24.90 -8.33 0.60
C MET A 174 -23.77 -8.48 1.64
N MET A 175 -23.50 -7.46 2.46
CA MET A 175 -22.47 -7.53 3.50
C MET A 175 -22.76 -8.66 4.50
N ASP A 176 -24.01 -8.81 4.94
CA ASP A 176 -24.41 -9.92 5.81
C ASP A 176 -24.23 -11.28 5.12
N ALA A 177 -24.60 -11.38 3.83
CA ALA A 177 -24.37 -12.59 3.04
C ALA A 177 -22.87 -12.91 2.86
N GLU A 178 -22.03 -11.89 2.78
CA GLU A 178 -20.57 -12.06 2.74
C GLU A 178 -20.01 -12.64 4.06
N LEU A 179 -20.51 -12.16 5.20
CA LEU A 179 -20.14 -12.73 6.50
C LEU A 179 -20.61 -14.18 6.63
N ASP A 180 -21.80 -14.50 6.11
CA ASP A 180 -22.30 -15.88 6.07
C ASP A 180 -21.47 -16.77 5.13
N PHE A 181 -21.00 -16.23 3.99
CA PHE A 181 -20.06 -16.91 3.10
C PHE A 181 -18.77 -17.26 3.83
N LEU A 182 -18.15 -16.30 4.52
CA LEU A 182 -16.92 -16.51 5.30
C LEU A 182 -17.13 -17.55 6.39
N LYS A 183 -18.22 -17.43 7.15
CA LYS A 183 -18.59 -18.38 8.20
C LYS A 183 -18.79 -19.80 7.65
N THR A 184 -19.56 -19.94 6.58
CA THR A 184 -19.82 -21.24 5.95
C THR A 184 -18.53 -21.88 5.43
N THR A 185 -17.66 -21.07 4.79
CA THR A 185 -16.35 -21.53 4.32
C THR A 185 -15.45 -21.99 5.48
N ALA A 186 -15.39 -21.22 6.57
CA ALA A 186 -14.59 -21.57 7.75
C ALA A 186 -15.07 -22.89 8.41
N LEU A 187 -16.38 -23.10 8.49
CA LEU A 187 -17.00 -24.27 9.12
C LEU A 187 -17.03 -25.50 8.22
N SER A 188 -16.85 -25.35 6.91
CA SER A 188 -16.88 -26.46 5.96
C SER A 188 -15.67 -27.39 6.12
N ARG A 189 -15.75 -28.59 5.57
CA ARG A 189 -14.61 -29.52 5.49
C ARG A 189 -13.74 -29.33 4.26
N SER A 190 -14.13 -28.45 3.33
CA SER A 190 -13.37 -28.21 2.12
C SER A 190 -12.04 -27.52 2.44
N ALA A 191 -10.97 -27.98 1.79
CA ALA A 191 -9.64 -27.36 1.80
C ALA A 191 -9.33 -26.68 0.46
N GLU A 192 -10.33 -26.53 -0.42
CA GLU A 192 -10.15 -25.86 -1.70
C GLU A 192 -9.83 -24.38 -1.52
N ALA A 193 -9.04 -23.84 -2.46
CA ALA A 193 -8.71 -22.42 -2.48
C ALA A 193 -9.97 -21.56 -2.65
N VAL A 194 -9.95 -20.37 -2.03
CA VAL A 194 -11.04 -19.41 -2.09
C VAL A 194 -10.70 -18.33 -3.12
N ILE A 195 -11.62 -18.01 -4.01
CA ILE A 195 -11.46 -16.94 -5.00
C ILE A 195 -12.42 -15.82 -4.66
N LEU A 196 -11.89 -14.60 -4.52
CA LEU A 196 -12.62 -13.42 -4.11
C LEU A 196 -12.45 -12.32 -5.16
N TYR A 197 -13.57 -11.82 -5.69
CA TYR A 197 -13.61 -10.66 -6.59
C TYR A 197 -14.76 -9.73 -6.20
N SER A 198 -14.50 -8.44 -6.17
CA SER A 198 -15.52 -7.42 -5.88
C SER A 198 -15.15 -6.07 -6.48
N ASP A 199 -16.11 -5.49 -7.23
CA ASP A 199 -16.08 -4.09 -7.67
C ASP A 199 -16.90 -3.17 -6.74
N MET A 200 -17.53 -3.73 -5.70
CA MET A 200 -18.43 -2.97 -4.83
C MET A 200 -17.73 -1.79 -4.16
N PRO A 201 -18.44 -0.69 -3.89
CA PRO A 201 -17.85 0.53 -3.36
C PRO A 201 -17.34 0.33 -1.93
N MET A 202 -16.03 0.31 -1.75
CA MET A 202 -15.40 0.09 -0.43
C MET A 202 -15.71 1.21 0.55
N THR A 203 -15.78 2.45 0.09
CA THR A 203 -16.09 3.63 0.92
C THR A 203 -17.46 3.55 1.57
N VAL A 204 -18.45 2.97 0.89
CA VAL A 204 -19.80 2.78 1.43
C VAL A 204 -19.81 1.63 2.44
N MET A 205 -19.11 0.55 2.15
CA MET A 205 -19.00 -0.62 3.04
C MET A 205 -18.22 -0.27 4.33
N ALA A 206 -17.19 0.56 4.23
CA ALA A 206 -16.40 1.03 5.35
C ALA A 206 -17.14 1.97 6.32
N ARG A 207 -18.31 2.51 5.93
CA ARG A 207 -19.16 3.34 6.82
C ARG A 207 -19.83 2.52 7.93
N ASP A 208 -20.01 1.23 7.73
CA ASP A 208 -20.48 0.35 8.80
C ASP A 208 -19.30 0.08 9.77
N PRO A 209 -19.39 0.50 11.06
CA PRO A 209 -18.25 0.41 11.98
C PRO A 209 -17.91 -1.03 12.38
N ASP A 210 -18.84 -1.96 12.21
CA ASP A 210 -18.71 -3.36 12.66
C ASP A 210 -18.35 -4.31 11.52
N PHE A 211 -18.75 -4.02 10.29
CA PHE A 211 -18.53 -4.91 9.17
C PHE A 211 -17.04 -5.18 8.91
N PRO A 212 -16.14 -4.17 8.83
CA PRO A 212 -14.72 -4.41 8.59
C PRO A 212 -14.10 -5.35 9.65
N LYS A 213 -14.47 -5.19 10.92
CA LYS A 213 -13.96 -6.04 12.02
C LYS A 213 -14.43 -7.48 11.88
N LYS A 214 -15.73 -7.68 11.60
CA LYS A 214 -16.31 -9.01 11.40
C LYS A 214 -15.75 -9.68 10.15
N TRP A 215 -15.54 -8.91 9.10
CA TRP A 215 -14.94 -9.38 7.86
C TRP A 215 -13.48 -9.83 8.07
N MET A 216 -12.66 -9.00 8.72
CA MET A 216 -11.27 -9.36 9.07
C MET A 216 -11.20 -10.60 9.95
N PHE A 217 -12.11 -10.75 10.90
CA PHE A 217 -12.22 -11.94 11.71
C PHE A 217 -12.56 -13.19 10.88
N GLY A 218 -13.52 -13.07 9.96
CA GLY A 218 -13.86 -14.17 9.05
C GLY A 218 -12.68 -14.58 8.16
N MET A 219 -11.97 -13.60 7.60
CA MET A 219 -10.75 -13.84 6.81
C MET A 219 -9.67 -14.53 7.64
N ALA A 220 -9.42 -14.06 8.86
CA ALA A 220 -8.46 -14.69 9.76
C ALA A 220 -8.82 -16.16 10.07
N ALA A 221 -10.12 -16.48 10.18
CA ALA A 221 -10.58 -17.86 10.38
C ALA A 221 -10.27 -18.74 9.17
N LEU A 222 -10.40 -18.23 7.93
CA LEU A 222 -10.02 -18.94 6.71
C LEU A 222 -8.52 -19.22 6.67
N LEU A 223 -7.70 -18.23 7.01
CA LEU A 223 -6.25 -18.36 7.06
C LEU A 223 -5.80 -19.35 8.14
N LYS A 224 -6.43 -19.30 9.33
CA LYS A 224 -6.20 -20.28 10.41
C LYS A 224 -6.54 -21.72 9.98
N LYS A 225 -7.58 -21.88 9.18
CA LYS A 225 -7.94 -23.17 8.58
C LYS A 225 -6.90 -23.68 7.57
N GLY A 226 -5.96 -22.85 7.13
CA GLY A 226 -4.93 -23.18 6.14
C GLY A 226 -5.38 -23.00 4.70
N LEU A 227 -6.48 -22.28 4.45
CA LEU A 227 -6.96 -22.06 3.08
C LEU A 227 -6.06 -21.04 2.36
N HIS A 228 -5.86 -21.28 1.06
CA HIS A 228 -5.25 -20.30 0.17
C HIS A 228 -6.31 -19.40 -0.47
N LEU A 229 -6.08 -18.09 -0.49
CA LEU A 229 -7.02 -17.12 -1.03
C LEU A 229 -6.43 -16.43 -2.26
N HIS A 230 -7.17 -16.46 -3.35
CA HIS A 230 -6.91 -15.67 -4.55
C HIS A 230 -7.81 -14.45 -4.52
N ILE A 231 -7.23 -13.25 -4.37
CA ILE A 231 -7.99 -12.00 -4.31
C ILE A 231 -7.75 -11.21 -5.60
N ILE A 232 -8.80 -11.00 -6.36
CA ILE A 232 -8.76 -10.20 -7.58
C ILE A 232 -9.23 -8.79 -7.24
N HIS A 233 -8.29 -7.84 -7.24
CA HIS A 233 -8.54 -6.43 -6.95
C HIS A 233 -9.03 -5.69 -8.18
N ASN A 234 -9.99 -4.81 -8.00
CA ASN A 234 -10.29 -3.80 -8.98
C ASN A 234 -9.35 -2.60 -8.77
N LEU A 235 -8.45 -2.37 -9.72
CA LEU A 235 -7.47 -1.27 -9.71
C LEU A 235 -7.87 -0.09 -10.61
N ASP A 236 -9.02 -0.17 -11.27
CA ASP A 236 -9.59 0.94 -12.05
C ASP A 236 -10.24 2.01 -11.15
N ARG A 237 -10.09 1.86 -9.85
CA ARG A 237 -10.46 2.82 -8.82
C ARG A 237 -9.45 3.96 -8.75
N SER A 238 -9.80 5.01 -8.01
CA SER A 238 -8.85 6.02 -7.62
C SER A 238 -7.62 5.42 -6.94
N PHE A 239 -6.48 6.10 -7.02
CA PHE A 239 -5.26 5.63 -6.39
C PHE A 239 -5.44 5.47 -4.87
N SER A 240 -6.11 6.43 -4.22
CA SER A 240 -6.39 6.38 -2.78
C SER A 240 -7.26 5.19 -2.38
N GLU A 241 -8.31 4.85 -3.14
CA GLU A 241 -9.12 3.66 -2.88
C GLU A 241 -8.34 2.37 -3.08
N MET A 242 -7.47 2.34 -4.09
CA MET A 242 -6.57 1.21 -4.33
C MET A 242 -5.62 1.02 -3.14
N MET A 243 -4.99 2.09 -2.65
CA MET A 243 -4.09 2.06 -1.51
C MET A 243 -4.80 1.66 -0.22
N LEU A 244 -6.00 2.20 0.03
CA LEU A 244 -6.82 1.82 1.19
C LEU A 244 -7.16 0.31 1.16
N GLY A 245 -7.48 -0.21 -0.02
CA GLY A 245 -7.69 -1.65 -0.22
C GLY A 245 -6.44 -2.47 0.10
N LEU A 246 -5.28 -2.06 -0.38
CA LEU A 246 -4.01 -2.75 -0.13
C LEU A 246 -3.61 -2.67 1.36
N GLU A 247 -3.73 -1.49 1.99
CA GLU A 247 -3.41 -1.30 3.41
C GLU A 247 -4.22 -2.23 4.32
N SER A 248 -5.52 -2.39 4.04
CA SER A 248 -6.39 -3.26 4.83
C SER A 248 -6.03 -4.75 4.70
N HIS A 249 -5.31 -5.13 3.61
CA HIS A 249 -4.92 -6.51 3.35
C HIS A 249 -3.49 -6.85 3.78
N ILE A 250 -2.65 -5.86 4.12
CA ILE A 250 -1.23 -6.09 4.49
C ILE A 250 -1.05 -7.20 5.53
N PRO A 251 -1.78 -7.21 6.67
CA PRO A 251 -1.63 -8.25 7.67
C PRO A 251 -1.88 -9.65 7.10
N MET A 252 -2.79 -9.75 6.15
CA MET A 252 -3.16 -11.00 5.51
C MET A 252 -2.11 -11.45 4.49
N TYR A 253 -1.52 -10.53 3.73
CA TYR A 253 -0.41 -10.87 2.81
C TYR A 253 0.78 -11.46 3.55
N MET A 254 1.03 -11.00 4.78
CA MET A 254 2.11 -11.50 5.63
C MET A 254 1.98 -12.98 5.98
N THR A 255 0.80 -13.59 5.86
CA THR A 255 0.61 -15.03 6.09
C THR A 255 1.19 -15.91 4.97
N GLY A 256 1.38 -15.37 3.77
CA GLY A 256 1.79 -16.12 2.57
C GLY A 256 0.67 -16.96 1.95
N GLN A 257 -0.53 -16.95 2.53
CA GLN A 257 -1.68 -17.72 2.05
C GLN A 257 -2.58 -16.91 1.09
N ILE A 258 -2.16 -15.70 0.72
CA ILE A 258 -2.92 -14.83 -0.19
C ILE A 258 -2.10 -14.54 -1.43
N SER A 259 -2.74 -14.71 -2.58
CA SER A 259 -2.22 -14.31 -3.88
C SER A 259 -3.07 -13.18 -4.43
N PRO A 260 -2.55 -11.94 -4.49
CA PRO A 260 -3.27 -10.80 -5.04
C PRO A 260 -3.14 -10.74 -6.56
N TYR A 261 -4.25 -10.49 -7.22
CA TYR A 261 -4.37 -10.36 -8.67
C TYR A 261 -5.10 -9.07 -9.03
N TYR A 262 -5.05 -8.70 -10.31
CA TYR A 262 -5.88 -7.64 -10.88
C TYR A 262 -6.30 -7.98 -12.31
N LEU A 263 -7.41 -7.42 -12.75
CA LEU A 263 -7.85 -7.50 -14.14
C LEU A 263 -7.39 -6.26 -14.89
N LYS A 264 -6.81 -6.46 -16.06
CA LYS A 264 -6.40 -5.36 -16.93
C LYS A 264 -7.59 -4.92 -17.78
N ASN A 265 -7.87 -3.61 -17.81
CA ASN A 265 -8.98 -3.01 -18.57
C ASN A 265 -10.37 -3.53 -18.16
N ALA A 266 -10.59 -3.73 -16.87
CA ALA A 266 -11.87 -4.22 -16.33
C ALA A 266 -12.89 -3.11 -16.07
N GLN A 267 -12.70 -1.91 -16.66
CA GLN A 267 -13.61 -0.79 -16.44
C GLN A 267 -15.03 -1.15 -16.93
N ASN A 268 -15.94 -1.29 -15.98
CA ASN A 268 -17.37 -1.29 -16.25
C ASN A 268 -17.98 -0.11 -15.51
N SER A 269 -18.30 0.95 -16.26
CA SER A 269 -18.89 2.15 -15.71
C SER A 269 -20.38 2.00 -15.39
N VAL A 270 -21.00 0.86 -15.74
CA VAL A 270 -22.42 0.63 -15.60
C VAL A 270 -22.73 -0.35 -14.48
N PHE A 271 -21.94 -1.41 -14.34
CA PHE A 271 -22.20 -2.48 -13.38
C PHE A 271 -21.03 -2.69 -12.43
N HIS A 272 -21.35 -2.85 -11.16
CA HIS A 272 -20.48 -3.46 -10.19
C HIS A 272 -20.82 -4.93 -10.00
N HIS A 273 -19.79 -5.79 -9.99
CA HIS A 273 -19.94 -7.23 -9.87
C HIS A 273 -19.34 -7.74 -8.56
N PHE A 274 -19.87 -8.86 -8.11
CA PHE A 274 -19.44 -9.53 -6.91
C PHE A 274 -19.43 -11.04 -7.13
N LEU A 275 -18.28 -11.68 -6.91
CA LEU A 275 -18.13 -13.12 -7.04
C LEU A 275 -17.13 -13.64 -6.01
N LYS A 276 -17.62 -14.44 -5.07
CA LYS A 276 -16.81 -15.14 -4.07
C LYS A 276 -17.18 -16.60 -4.07
N VAL A 277 -16.18 -17.47 -4.15
CA VAL A 277 -16.37 -18.91 -4.18
C VAL A 277 -15.38 -19.61 -3.29
N SER A 278 -15.85 -20.69 -2.68
CA SER A 278 -15.04 -21.70 -1.99
C SER A 278 -15.55 -23.09 -2.39
N GLY A 279 -14.88 -24.15 -1.96
CA GLY A 279 -15.34 -25.51 -2.29
C GLY A 279 -16.70 -25.92 -1.69
N SER A 280 -17.37 -25.04 -0.95
CA SER A 280 -18.60 -25.37 -0.21
C SER A 280 -19.72 -24.33 -0.38
N VAL A 281 -19.42 -23.12 -0.78
CA VAL A 281 -20.39 -22.01 -0.89
C VAL A 281 -19.96 -21.02 -1.95
N ALA A 282 -20.92 -20.40 -2.61
CA ALA A 282 -20.72 -19.32 -3.56
C ALA A 282 -21.62 -18.13 -3.23
N LEU A 283 -21.11 -16.92 -3.45
CA LEU A 283 -21.86 -15.67 -3.37
C LEU A 283 -21.57 -14.86 -4.62
N SER A 284 -22.60 -14.59 -5.41
CA SER A 284 -22.48 -13.85 -6.66
C SER A 284 -23.60 -12.82 -6.78
N GLY A 285 -23.33 -11.71 -7.44
CA GLY A 285 -24.35 -10.71 -7.71
C GLY A 285 -23.82 -9.52 -8.46
N GLU A 286 -24.70 -8.57 -8.71
CA GLU A 286 -24.38 -7.33 -9.39
C GLU A 286 -25.28 -6.19 -8.92
N ALA A 287 -24.82 -4.97 -9.15
CA ALA A 287 -25.60 -3.75 -8.97
C ALA A 287 -25.25 -2.76 -10.08
N ILE A 288 -26.21 -1.93 -10.46
CA ILE A 288 -25.94 -0.76 -11.31
C ILE A 288 -25.19 0.27 -10.45
N VAL A 289 -24.17 0.88 -11.00
CA VAL A 289 -23.38 1.93 -10.32
C VAL A 289 -24.33 3.06 -9.88
N GLY A 290 -24.23 3.49 -8.62
CA GLY A 290 -25.15 4.46 -8.02
C GLY A 290 -26.49 3.88 -7.53
N HIS A 291 -26.87 2.65 -7.90
CA HIS A 291 -28.13 2.01 -7.53
C HIS A 291 -27.93 0.73 -6.70
N HIS A 292 -26.96 0.73 -5.81
CA HIS A 292 -26.58 -0.45 -5.01
C HIS A 292 -27.68 -0.93 -4.06
N ALA A 293 -28.68 -0.08 -3.73
CA ALA A 293 -29.84 -0.46 -2.93
C ALA A 293 -30.72 -1.53 -3.61
N GLU A 294 -30.67 -1.60 -4.94
CA GLU A 294 -31.45 -2.55 -5.76
C GLU A 294 -30.60 -3.74 -6.23
N GLY A 295 -29.31 -3.74 -5.92
CA GLY A 295 -28.39 -4.82 -6.27
C GLY A 295 -28.88 -6.17 -5.73
N ARG A 296 -28.78 -7.22 -6.54
CA ARG A 296 -29.21 -8.58 -6.17
C ARG A 296 -28.02 -9.52 -6.06
N TYR A 297 -28.01 -10.28 -4.98
CA TYR A 297 -26.92 -11.19 -4.64
C TYR A 297 -27.47 -12.56 -4.27
N HIS A 298 -26.84 -13.59 -4.80
CA HIS A 298 -27.23 -14.99 -4.62
C HIS A 298 -26.17 -15.71 -3.80
N LEU A 299 -26.52 -16.13 -2.59
CA LEU A 299 -25.72 -16.97 -1.72
C LEU A 299 -26.24 -18.41 -1.82
N THR A 300 -25.38 -19.36 -2.19
CA THR A 300 -25.78 -20.76 -2.38
C THR A 300 -24.69 -21.73 -1.89
N SER A 301 -25.12 -22.83 -1.28
CA SER A 301 -24.32 -24.01 -0.97
C SER A 301 -24.82 -25.24 -1.74
N VAL A 302 -25.69 -25.05 -2.70
CA VAL A 302 -26.13 -26.13 -3.63
C VAL A 302 -24.96 -26.49 -4.54
N LYS A 303 -24.59 -27.77 -4.55
CA LYS A 303 -23.37 -28.26 -5.21
C LYS A 303 -23.28 -27.85 -6.68
N SER A 304 -24.33 -27.99 -7.46
CA SER A 304 -24.36 -27.61 -8.88
C SER A 304 -24.07 -26.12 -9.10
N ASP A 305 -24.60 -25.27 -8.22
CA ASP A 305 -24.40 -23.82 -8.30
C ASP A 305 -22.97 -23.45 -7.89
N VAL A 306 -22.46 -24.06 -6.79
CA VAL A 306 -21.07 -23.86 -6.35
C VAL A 306 -20.11 -24.26 -7.47
N GLU A 307 -20.30 -25.42 -8.11
CA GLU A 307 -19.48 -25.86 -9.24
C GLU A 307 -19.57 -24.88 -10.43
N TYR A 308 -20.74 -24.34 -10.73
CA TYR A 308 -20.93 -23.35 -11.79
C TYR A 308 -20.16 -22.06 -11.49
N TYR A 309 -20.34 -21.50 -10.29
CA TYR A 309 -19.64 -20.27 -9.90
C TYR A 309 -18.13 -20.47 -9.73
N THR A 310 -17.69 -21.65 -9.31
CA THR A 310 -16.26 -21.99 -9.23
C THR A 310 -15.61 -21.99 -10.61
N ARG A 311 -16.29 -22.54 -11.64
CA ARG A 311 -15.77 -22.45 -13.02
C ARG A 311 -15.63 -21.00 -13.48
N ARG A 312 -16.66 -20.18 -13.26
CA ARG A 312 -16.62 -18.74 -13.59
C ARG A 312 -15.49 -18.01 -12.88
N ALA A 313 -15.30 -18.26 -11.58
CA ALA A 313 -14.24 -17.64 -10.80
C ALA A 313 -12.84 -18.06 -11.29
N ASN A 314 -12.66 -19.32 -11.66
CA ASN A 314 -11.43 -19.80 -12.26
C ASN A 314 -11.18 -19.19 -13.66
N ASP A 315 -12.22 -18.98 -14.46
CA ASP A 315 -12.10 -18.29 -15.74
C ASP A 315 -11.65 -16.83 -15.52
N LEU A 316 -12.23 -16.15 -14.54
CA LEU A 316 -11.85 -14.80 -14.17
C LEU A 316 -10.39 -14.74 -13.67
N LEU A 317 -9.99 -15.71 -12.84
CA LEU A 317 -8.63 -15.80 -12.31
C LEU A 317 -7.60 -16.04 -13.43
N ARG A 318 -7.95 -16.84 -14.47
CA ARG A 318 -7.09 -17.03 -15.65
C ARG A 318 -6.89 -15.77 -16.47
N CYS A 319 -7.88 -14.85 -16.48
CA CYS A 319 -7.77 -13.56 -17.13
C CYS A 319 -6.99 -12.54 -16.29
N ALA A 320 -6.86 -12.78 -15.00
CA ALA A 320 -6.20 -11.86 -14.07
C ALA A 320 -4.67 -11.97 -14.15
N LYS A 321 -4.00 -10.88 -13.77
CA LYS A 321 -2.54 -10.83 -13.63
C LYS A 321 -2.15 -10.69 -12.17
N PRO A 322 -1.03 -11.26 -11.74
CA PRO A 322 -0.50 -11.02 -10.40
C PRO A 322 -0.29 -9.53 -10.17
N LEU A 323 -0.77 -9.02 -9.03
CA LEU A 323 -0.55 -7.63 -8.62
C LEU A 323 0.87 -7.44 -8.10
N MET A 324 1.33 -8.39 -7.32
CA MET A 324 2.69 -8.48 -6.78
C MET A 324 3.07 -9.94 -6.57
N ASP A 325 4.36 -10.20 -6.59
CA ASP A 325 4.90 -11.50 -6.14
C ASP A 325 5.30 -11.36 -4.67
N ILE A 326 4.87 -12.30 -3.84
CA ILE A 326 5.18 -12.35 -2.41
C ILE A 326 6.18 -13.48 -2.19
N TYR A 327 7.32 -13.13 -1.59
CA TYR A 327 8.39 -14.07 -1.28
C TYR A 327 8.59 -14.17 0.23
N ARG A 328 8.65 -15.39 0.72
CA ARG A 328 8.96 -15.77 2.09
C ARG A 328 10.05 -16.85 2.09
N GLU A 329 10.39 -17.37 3.25
CA GLU A 329 11.42 -18.42 3.41
C GLU A 329 11.19 -19.62 2.48
N ASP A 330 9.96 -20.09 2.34
CA ASP A 330 9.57 -21.20 1.46
C ASP A 330 9.80 -20.92 -0.04
N SER A 331 9.90 -19.66 -0.41
CA SER A 331 10.13 -19.19 -1.78
C SER A 331 11.50 -18.51 -1.98
N ALA A 332 12.43 -18.67 -1.04
CA ALA A 332 13.76 -18.06 -1.07
C ALA A 332 14.53 -18.36 -2.37
N GLN A 333 14.46 -19.59 -2.89
CA GLN A 333 15.11 -19.95 -4.15
C GLN A 333 14.53 -19.17 -5.35
N ARG A 334 13.22 -18.96 -5.37
CA ARG A 334 12.55 -18.19 -6.43
C ARG A 334 12.95 -16.71 -6.37
N LEU A 335 13.03 -16.11 -5.16
CA LEU A 335 13.53 -14.73 -5.00
C LEU A 335 14.96 -14.62 -5.51
N ARG A 336 15.82 -15.54 -5.11
CA ARG A 336 17.23 -15.56 -5.55
C ARG A 336 17.34 -15.67 -7.09
N ALA A 337 16.60 -16.58 -7.71
CA ALA A 337 16.59 -16.73 -9.17
C ALA A 337 16.07 -15.47 -9.86
N PHE A 338 15.04 -14.82 -9.31
CA PHE A 338 14.52 -13.56 -9.82
C PHE A 338 15.58 -12.45 -9.77
N LEU A 339 16.23 -12.21 -8.61
CA LEU A 339 17.22 -11.17 -8.45
C LEU A 339 18.47 -11.41 -9.33
N LEU A 340 18.91 -12.65 -9.44
CA LEU A 340 20.03 -13.02 -10.30
C LEU A 340 19.71 -12.79 -11.79
N SER A 341 18.53 -13.17 -12.22
CA SER A 341 18.06 -12.92 -13.60
C SER A 341 17.94 -11.43 -13.90
N ASP A 342 17.46 -10.65 -12.91
CA ASP A 342 17.28 -9.21 -13.08
C ASP A 342 18.62 -8.45 -13.11
N ALA A 343 19.64 -8.91 -12.40
CA ALA A 343 20.97 -8.28 -12.40
C ALA A 343 21.62 -8.21 -13.79
N ALA A 344 21.25 -9.13 -14.69
CA ALA A 344 21.69 -9.13 -16.09
C ALA A 344 20.87 -8.19 -17.01
N LEU A 345 19.79 -7.61 -16.50
CA LEU A 345 18.91 -6.75 -17.31
C LEU A 345 19.31 -5.28 -17.17
N PRO A 346 19.38 -4.52 -18.30
CA PRO A 346 19.72 -3.11 -18.27
C PRO A 346 18.63 -2.26 -17.60
N GLY A 347 19.05 -1.19 -16.96
CA GLY A 347 18.23 -0.15 -16.36
C GLY A 347 18.76 0.28 -14.97
N PRO A 348 18.63 1.56 -14.64
CA PRO A 348 19.16 2.10 -13.39
C PRO A 348 18.45 1.51 -12.16
N ARG A 349 19.19 1.40 -11.07
CA ARG A 349 18.67 0.96 -9.77
C ARG A 349 18.66 2.11 -8.79
N ARG A 350 17.57 2.21 -8.04
CA ARG A 350 17.46 3.14 -6.91
C ARG A 350 16.93 2.39 -5.72
N ASN A 351 17.59 2.56 -4.58
CA ASN A 351 17.23 1.87 -3.35
C ASN A 351 17.08 2.87 -2.20
N VAL A 352 16.14 2.59 -1.29
CA VAL A 352 16.01 3.25 0.01
C VAL A 352 16.17 2.13 1.03
N LEU A 353 17.25 2.16 1.78
CA LEU A 353 17.65 1.05 2.64
C LEU A 353 17.62 1.47 4.11
N SER A 354 17.21 0.55 4.97
CA SER A 354 17.20 0.73 6.43
C SER A 354 18.58 0.55 7.07
N ALA A 355 19.53 -0.05 6.34
CA ALA A 355 20.91 -0.26 6.76
C ALA A 355 21.87 -0.20 5.55
N PRO A 356 23.17 0.04 5.73
CA PRO A 356 24.13 -0.04 4.64
C PRO A 356 24.09 -1.43 3.99
N PRO A 357 24.24 -1.52 2.65
CA PRO A 357 24.03 -2.76 1.93
C PRO A 357 25.17 -3.76 2.10
N ILE A 358 24.85 -5.05 2.23
CA ILE A 358 25.83 -6.12 2.50
C ILE A 358 26.91 -6.23 1.42
N TYR A 359 26.66 -5.81 0.19
CA TYR A 359 27.62 -5.88 -0.92
C TYR A 359 28.74 -4.84 -0.83
N THR A 360 28.69 -3.91 0.11
CA THR A 360 29.76 -2.96 0.37
C THR A 360 30.66 -3.38 1.53
N LEU A 361 30.34 -4.51 2.21
CA LEU A 361 31.11 -5.02 3.33
C LEU A 361 32.37 -5.73 2.88
N ASP A 362 33.47 -5.46 3.60
CA ASP A 362 34.72 -6.23 3.52
C ASP A 362 34.53 -7.62 4.14
N GLU A 363 35.04 -8.67 3.46
CA GLU A 363 34.89 -10.05 3.92
C GLU A 363 35.56 -10.28 5.28
N MET A 364 36.69 -9.62 5.57
CA MET A 364 37.39 -9.77 6.84
C MET A 364 36.55 -9.17 7.99
N PHE A 365 35.99 -7.97 7.77
CA PHE A 365 35.07 -7.37 8.74
C PHE A 365 33.89 -8.28 9.00
N LEU A 366 33.28 -8.83 7.94
CA LEU A 366 32.12 -9.71 8.08
C LEU A 366 32.45 -10.99 8.86
N ARG A 367 33.63 -11.61 8.63
CA ARG A 367 34.07 -12.77 9.40
C ARG A 367 34.22 -12.45 10.89
N ASP A 368 34.89 -11.34 11.22
CA ASP A 368 35.07 -10.91 12.61
C ASP A 368 33.73 -10.59 13.29
N PHE A 369 32.80 -9.95 12.55
CA PHE A 369 31.44 -9.68 13.03
C PHE A 369 30.68 -10.98 13.34
N LEU A 370 30.69 -11.95 12.43
CA LEU A 370 30.01 -13.25 12.63
C LEU A 370 30.64 -14.05 13.79
N ALA A 371 31.95 -14.00 13.95
CA ALA A 371 32.63 -14.64 15.07
C ALA A 371 32.20 -14.04 16.43
N ARG A 372 32.10 -12.72 16.52
CA ARG A 372 31.61 -12.03 17.73
C ARG A 372 30.18 -12.38 18.07
N HIS A 373 29.37 -12.69 17.07
CA HIS A 373 27.97 -13.12 17.24
C HIS A 373 27.81 -14.62 17.48
N HIS A 374 28.89 -15.37 17.62
CA HIS A 374 28.91 -16.83 17.82
C HIS A 374 28.07 -17.57 16.77
N VAL A 375 28.17 -17.14 15.51
CA VAL A 375 27.53 -17.80 14.38
C VAL A 375 28.27 -19.12 14.09
N SER A 376 27.51 -20.19 13.80
CA SER A 376 28.08 -21.49 13.46
C SER A 376 28.96 -21.43 12.19
N ASP A 377 29.93 -22.33 12.03
CA ASP A 377 30.77 -22.38 10.83
C ASP A 377 29.94 -22.58 9.56
N GLU A 378 28.86 -23.37 9.64
CA GLU A 378 27.94 -23.60 8.53
C GLU A 378 27.20 -22.33 8.14
N ASP A 379 26.63 -21.63 9.11
CA ASP A 379 25.95 -20.34 8.88
C ASP A 379 26.93 -19.24 8.44
N CYS A 380 28.15 -19.23 8.98
CA CYS A 380 29.19 -18.32 8.51
C CYS A 380 29.50 -18.52 7.02
N ALA A 381 29.68 -19.77 6.59
CA ALA A 381 29.90 -20.08 5.19
C ALA A 381 28.69 -19.64 4.31
N LEU A 382 27.47 -19.86 4.78
CA LEU A 382 26.23 -19.45 4.11
C LEU A 382 26.13 -17.93 3.95
N ILE A 383 26.39 -17.16 5.02
CA ILE A 383 26.31 -15.69 5.02
C ILE A 383 27.42 -15.09 4.15
N LEU A 384 28.64 -15.62 4.23
CA LEU A 384 29.76 -15.17 3.40
C LEU A 384 29.50 -15.41 1.91
N ASP A 385 28.97 -16.58 1.56
CA ASP A 385 28.58 -16.89 0.18
C ASP A 385 27.42 -15.99 -0.30
N TYR A 386 26.47 -15.69 0.57
CA TYR A 386 25.41 -14.72 0.27
C TYR A 386 25.99 -13.32 0.02
N ALA A 387 26.86 -12.82 0.89
CA ALA A 387 27.47 -11.50 0.74
C ALA A 387 28.26 -11.41 -0.58
N ARG A 388 29.04 -12.45 -0.91
CA ARG A 388 29.81 -12.51 -2.17
C ARG A 388 28.88 -12.47 -3.38
N ARG A 389 27.82 -13.28 -3.42
CA ARG A 389 26.82 -13.24 -4.51
C ARG A 389 26.15 -11.89 -4.64
N ARG A 390 25.88 -11.20 -3.53
CA ARG A 390 25.29 -9.84 -3.57
C ARG A 390 26.30 -8.84 -4.14
N CYS A 391 27.59 -8.99 -3.86
CA CYS A 391 28.66 -8.19 -4.45
C CYS A 391 28.75 -8.43 -5.96
N ASP A 392 28.83 -9.71 -6.40
CA ASP A 392 28.88 -10.08 -7.82
C ASP A 392 27.67 -9.51 -8.60
N MET A 393 26.49 -9.53 -8.01
CA MET A 393 25.28 -8.94 -8.62
C MET A 393 25.36 -7.42 -8.71
N ALA A 394 25.85 -6.74 -7.68
CA ALA A 394 26.02 -5.29 -7.69
C ALA A 394 27.05 -4.88 -8.75
N GLU A 395 28.19 -5.57 -8.84
CA GLU A 395 29.20 -5.34 -9.87
C GLU A 395 28.66 -5.60 -11.29
N ALA A 396 27.89 -6.67 -11.47
CA ALA A 396 27.23 -6.95 -12.75
C ALA A 396 26.32 -5.80 -13.19
N ILE A 397 25.50 -5.26 -12.28
CA ILE A 397 24.63 -4.10 -12.56
C ILE A 397 25.49 -2.86 -12.86
N LEU A 398 26.48 -2.56 -12.03
CA LEU A 398 27.36 -1.40 -12.16
C LEU A 398 28.21 -1.42 -13.44
N SER A 399 28.39 -2.59 -14.05
CA SER A 399 29.10 -2.70 -15.33
C SER A 399 28.34 -2.03 -16.50
N HIS A 400 27.05 -1.78 -16.35
CA HIS A 400 26.21 -1.22 -17.42
C HIS A 400 25.24 -0.11 -16.98
N ASP A 401 24.87 -0.03 -15.69
CA ASP A 401 23.90 0.95 -15.20
C ASP A 401 24.24 1.48 -13.81
N PRO A 402 23.81 2.72 -13.47
CA PRO A 402 24.06 3.28 -12.15
C PRO A 402 23.18 2.64 -11.07
N VAL A 403 23.73 2.63 -9.85
CA VAL A 403 23.04 2.25 -8.61
C VAL A 403 23.07 3.41 -7.63
N GLU A 404 21.93 3.87 -7.18
CA GLU A 404 21.76 4.91 -6.16
C GLU A 404 21.15 4.31 -4.90
N ASP A 405 21.89 4.36 -3.79
CA ASP A 405 21.44 3.94 -2.46
C ASP A 405 21.23 5.15 -1.56
N ARG A 406 20.04 5.24 -0.96
CA ARG A 406 19.74 6.18 0.12
C ARG A 406 19.78 5.46 1.43
N LEU A 407 20.69 5.90 2.30
CA LEU A 407 21.02 5.24 3.56
C LEU A 407 20.69 6.14 4.74
N PRO A 408 20.31 5.57 5.90
CA PRO A 408 20.15 6.34 7.12
C PRO A 408 21.51 6.85 7.64
N LEU A 409 21.53 8.10 8.08
CA LEU A 409 22.61 8.63 8.91
C LEU A 409 22.09 8.78 10.34
N LEU A 410 22.51 7.86 11.23
CA LEU A 410 22.05 7.81 12.62
C LEU A 410 23.03 8.46 13.55
N SER A 411 22.54 9.31 14.46
CA SER A 411 23.24 9.67 15.67
C SER A 411 23.37 8.43 16.60
N ARG A 412 24.28 8.49 17.57
CA ARG A 412 24.43 7.40 18.55
C ARG A 412 23.14 7.16 19.32
N GLN A 413 22.40 8.20 19.70
CA GLN A 413 21.15 8.09 20.44
C GLN A 413 20.07 7.39 19.61
N GLU A 414 19.88 7.78 18.36
CA GLU A 414 18.92 7.13 17.45
C GLU A 414 19.24 5.67 17.21
N PHE A 415 20.53 5.34 17.10
CA PHE A 415 20.98 3.96 16.96
C PHE A 415 20.73 3.12 18.23
N GLU A 416 20.97 3.69 19.43
CA GLU A 416 20.72 3.01 20.71
C GLU A 416 19.23 2.76 20.94
N ASP A 417 18.38 3.71 20.50
CA ASP A 417 16.92 3.54 20.55
C ASP A 417 16.44 2.45 19.57
N TYR A 418 17.11 2.31 18.42
CA TYR A 418 16.75 1.35 17.37
C TYR A 418 17.99 0.76 16.69
N PRO A 419 18.62 -0.25 17.31
CA PRO A 419 19.81 -0.87 16.75
C PRO A 419 19.54 -1.51 15.37
N LEU A 420 20.43 -1.26 14.42
CA LEU A 420 20.37 -1.90 13.11
C LEU A 420 20.91 -3.33 13.17
N SER A 421 20.55 -4.11 12.18
CA SER A 421 21.02 -5.49 12.00
C SER A 421 21.72 -5.65 10.66
N LEU A 422 22.58 -6.64 10.57
CA LEU A 422 23.16 -7.06 9.30
C LEU A 422 22.04 -7.41 8.31
N PRO A 423 22.03 -6.87 7.05
CA PRO A 423 20.91 -7.03 6.10
C PRO A 423 20.89 -8.44 5.48
N LEU A 424 20.30 -9.38 6.18
CA LEU A 424 20.18 -10.80 5.81
C LEU A 424 18.76 -11.20 5.35
N SER A 425 17.86 -10.23 5.15
CA SER A 425 16.48 -10.51 4.75
C SER A 425 16.35 -11.30 3.43
N GLY A 426 17.22 -11.01 2.46
CA GLY A 426 17.26 -11.75 1.19
C GLY A 426 17.79 -13.19 1.31
N LEU A 427 18.44 -13.54 2.42
CA LEU A 427 18.83 -14.88 2.79
C LEU A 427 17.75 -15.60 3.61
N PHE A 428 16.77 -14.86 4.13
CA PHE A 428 15.76 -15.35 5.10
C PHE A 428 16.42 -15.95 6.36
N TYR A 429 17.53 -15.36 6.78
CA TYR A 429 18.23 -15.85 7.96
C TYR A 429 17.32 -15.68 9.20
N PRO A 430 17.17 -16.69 10.05
CA PRO A 430 16.11 -16.72 11.07
C PRO A 430 16.39 -15.82 12.27
N ARG A 431 17.58 -15.22 12.34
CA ARG A 431 18.06 -14.46 13.49
C ARG A 431 18.59 -13.11 13.07
N ASP A 432 18.19 -12.02 13.75
CA ASP A 432 18.76 -10.71 13.56
C ASP A 432 20.13 -10.62 14.24
N LEU A 433 21.16 -10.28 13.48
CA LEU A 433 22.52 -10.04 13.97
C LEU A 433 22.71 -8.53 14.11
N HIS A 434 22.60 -8.03 15.36
CA HIS A 434 22.61 -6.60 15.62
C HIS A 434 24.03 -6.02 15.54
N TYR A 435 24.16 -4.86 14.91
CA TYR A 435 25.36 -4.05 14.95
C TYR A 435 25.54 -3.41 16.33
N THR A 436 26.80 -3.17 16.72
CA THR A 436 27.15 -2.07 17.61
C THR A 436 27.14 -0.76 16.81
N TYR A 437 27.15 0.39 17.49
CA TYR A 437 27.27 1.68 16.79
C TYR A 437 28.57 1.78 16.00
N GLU A 438 29.67 1.23 16.53
CA GLU A 438 30.98 1.16 15.91
C GLU A 438 30.94 0.28 14.64
N ASP A 439 30.24 -0.86 14.67
CA ASP A 439 30.06 -1.71 13.48
C ASP A 439 29.30 -0.97 12.39
N TYR A 440 28.26 -0.27 12.75
CA TYR A 440 27.47 0.53 11.80
C TYR A 440 28.33 1.64 11.18
N GLN A 441 29.10 2.39 11.97
CA GLN A 441 30.01 3.42 11.45
C GLN A 441 31.08 2.82 10.52
N SER A 442 31.65 1.69 10.90
CA SER A 442 32.63 0.98 10.08
C SER A 442 32.03 0.53 8.75
N HIS A 443 30.77 0.04 8.75
CA HIS A 443 30.09 -0.35 7.51
C HIS A 443 29.80 0.88 6.62
N LEU A 444 29.38 2.00 7.19
CA LEU A 444 29.21 3.25 6.44
C LEU A 444 30.50 3.71 5.77
N ASP A 445 31.64 3.62 6.48
CA ASP A 445 32.95 3.99 5.93
C ASP A 445 33.38 3.04 4.81
N GLN A 446 33.03 1.75 4.90
CA GLN A 446 33.24 0.80 3.81
C GLN A 446 32.35 1.12 2.60
N THR A 447 31.10 1.52 2.83
CA THR A 447 30.17 1.95 1.77
C THR A 447 30.69 3.21 1.04
N ARG A 448 31.26 4.17 1.77
CA ARG A 448 31.90 5.36 1.16
C ARG A 448 33.09 4.95 0.29
N ARG A 449 33.95 4.07 0.78
CA ARG A 449 35.10 3.55 -0.01
C ARG A 449 34.65 2.78 -1.24
N PHE A 450 33.57 2.02 -1.14
CA PHE A 450 32.97 1.34 -2.28
C PHE A 450 32.51 2.36 -3.34
N ALA A 451 31.87 3.47 -2.94
CA ALA A 451 31.47 4.54 -3.85
C ALA A 451 32.68 5.22 -4.54
N GLU A 452 33.80 5.39 -3.84
CA GLU A 452 35.03 5.96 -4.41
C GLU A 452 35.65 5.07 -5.49
N THR A 453 35.48 3.76 -5.36
CA THR A 453 36.07 2.77 -6.29
C THR A 453 35.12 2.35 -7.42
N HIS A 454 33.81 2.68 -7.34
CA HIS A 454 32.80 2.33 -8.32
C HIS A 454 32.05 3.57 -8.82
N PRO A 455 32.51 4.23 -9.90
CA PRO A 455 31.95 5.51 -10.36
C PRO A 455 30.45 5.50 -10.70
N GLY A 456 29.87 4.31 -11.00
CA GLY A 456 28.44 4.14 -11.23
C GLY A 456 27.60 4.01 -9.95
N TYR A 457 28.25 3.92 -8.78
CA TYR A 457 27.57 3.78 -7.49
C TYR A 457 27.52 5.11 -6.75
N THR A 458 26.35 5.44 -6.22
CA THR A 458 26.15 6.65 -5.39
C THR A 458 25.46 6.27 -4.10
N ALA A 459 26.04 6.65 -2.97
CA ALA A 459 25.42 6.53 -1.65
C ALA A 459 25.08 7.92 -1.09
N THR A 460 23.79 8.17 -0.88
CA THR A 460 23.30 9.40 -0.26
C THR A 460 22.90 9.12 1.19
N LEU A 461 23.46 9.87 2.12
CA LEU A 461 23.12 9.75 3.53
C LEU A 461 22.00 10.72 3.89
N SER A 462 20.99 10.25 4.63
CA SER A 462 19.90 11.06 5.13
C SER A 462 19.84 11.01 6.65
N ALA A 463 19.76 12.18 7.28
CA ALA A 463 19.60 12.30 8.73
C ALA A 463 18.16 11.99 9.18
N SER A 464 17.19 12.04 8.27
CA SER A 464 15.80 11.71 8.57
C SER A 464 15.46 10.29 8.13
N HIS A 465 14.99 9.47 9.09
CA HIS A 465 14.54 8.12 8.81
C HIS A 465 13.07 8.12 8.56
N THR A 466 12.65 7.69 7.39
CA THR A 466 11.26 7.39 7.13
C THR A 466 10.94 5.94 7.49
N PHE A 467 11.90 5.02 7.25
CA PHE A 467 11.70 3.58 7.48
C PHE A 467 12.83 2.97 8.30
N ARG A 468 12.46 2.17 9.32
CA ARG A 468 13.40 1.51 10.23
C ARG A 468 13.57 0.03 9.90
N ASN A 469 12.52 -0.59 9.35
CA ASN A 469 12.46 -2.03 9.10
C ASN A 469 12.17 -2.36 7.64
N LEU A 470 12.05 -1.36 6.77
CA LEU A 470 11.78 -1.56 5.35
C LEU A 470 12.97 -1.18 4.49
N ASP A 471 13.22 -2.04 3.50
CA ASP A 471 14.06 -1.74 2.35
C ASP A 471 13.18 -1.63 1.11
N ILE A 472 13.41 -0.61 0.29
CA ILE A 472 12.78 -0.43 -1.00
C ILE A 472 13.87 -0.54 -2.04
N GLN A 473 13.79 -1.51 -2.93
CA GLN A 473 14.71 -1.69 -4.04
C GLN A 473 13.95 -1.54 -5.35
N MET A 474 14.47 -0.77 -6.29
CA MET A 474 13.78 -0.45 -7.52
C MET A 474 14.68 -0.69 -8.74
N HIS A 475 14.16 -1.45 -9.69
CA HIS A 475 14.60 -1.40 -11.06
C HIS A 475 13.68 -0.44 -11.81
N LEU A 476 14.14 0.79 -12.01
CA LEU A 476 13.28 1.86 -12.52
C LEU A 476 12.60 1.47 -13.85
N GLY A 477 11.31 1.69 -13.92
CA GLY A 477 10.49 1.31 -15.06
C GLY A 477 10.08 -0.17 -15.14
N LYS A 478 10.61 -1.07 -14.28
CA LYS A 478 10.32 -2.50 -14.34
C LYS A 478 9.60 -3.04 -13.11
N TRP A 479 10.17 -2.83 -11.92
CA TRP A 479 9.59 -3.30 -10.66
C TRP A 479 10.08 -2.48 -9.47
N ALA A 480 9.29 -2.52 -8.40
CA ALA A 480 9.70 -2.06 -7.08
C ALA A 480 9.53 -3.22 -6.09
N MET A 481 10.53 -3.47 -5.26
CA MET A 481 10.49 -4.48 -4.21
C MET A 481 10.50 -3.79 -2.86
N VAL A 482 9.48 -4.04 -2.07
CA VAL A 482 9.38 -3.60 -0.68
C VAL A 482 9.66 -4.81 0.20
N SER A 483 10.65 -4.71 1.06
CA SER A 483 11.14 -5.81 1.89
C SER A 483 11.06 -5.45 3.36
N LYS A 484 10.54 -6.34 4.20
CA LYS A 484 10.69 -6.23 5.64
C LYS A 484 12.00 -6.91 6.04
N GLY A 485 12.93 -6.11 6.55
CA GLY A 485 14.31 -6.54 6.80
C GLY A 485 14.49 -7.44 8.00
N ARG A 486 13.58 -7.36 9.01
CA ARG A 486 13.65 -8.16 10.24
C ARG A 486 12.97 -9.51 10.09
N SER A 487 13.46 -10.49 10.83
CA SER A 487 12.86 -11.84 10.89
C SER A 487 11.46 -11.81 11.54
N PRO A 488 10.44 -12.49 10.95
CA PRO A 488 10.47 -13.21 9.66
C PRO A 488 10.46 -12.22 8.47
N ALA A 489 11.44 -12.36 7.59
CA ALA A 489 11.57 -11.52 6.41
C ALA A 489 10.46 -11.82 5.37
N ILE A 490 10.06 -10.80 4.64
CA ILE A 490 9.11 -10.91 3.53
C ILE A 490 9.44 -9.85 2.47
N HIS A 491 9.24 -10.22 1.21
CA HIS A 491 9.51 -9.34 0.08
C HIS A 491 8.30 -9.30 -0.84
N PHE A 492 7.87 -8.08 -1.21
CA PHE A 492 6.78 -7.82 -2.15
C PHE A 492 7.35 -7.21 -3.43
N VAL A 493 7.35 -7.96 -4.52
CA VAL A 493 7.78 -7.44 -5.83
C VAL A 493 6.58 -6.94 -6.61
N ILE A 494 6.50 -5.64 -6.80
CA ILE A 494 5.37 -4.91 -7.37
C ILE A 494 5.70 -4.56 -8.82
N ARG A 495 4.88 -5.05 -9.76
CA ARG A 495 5.05 -4.81 -11.20
C ARG A 495 3.91 -3.98 -11.79
N HIS A 496 2.83 -3.77 -11.04
CA HIS A 496 1.69 -2.98 -11.51
C HIS A 496 2.13 -1.53 -11.79
N PRO A 497 1.92 -1.00 -13.02
CA PRO A 497 2.55 0.26 -13.45
C PRO A 497 2.22 1.46 -12.56
N LYS A 498 0.95 1.66 -12.17
CA LYS A 498 0.54 2.78 -11.31
C LYS A 498 1.18 2.69 -9.91
N LEU A 499 1.13 1.51 -9.29
CA LEU A 499 1.66 1.32 -7.93
C LEU A 499 3.19 1.39 -7.93
N ARG A 500 3.83 0.78 -8.93
CA ARG A 500 5.27 0.84 -9.12
C ARG A 500 5.74 2.29 -9.32
N ALA A 501 5.13 3.03 -10.26
CA ALA A 501 5.48 4.43 -10.53
C ALA A 501 5.30 5.30 -9.27
N ALA A 502 4.24 5.11 -8.51
CA ALA A 502 4.02 5.85 -7.26
C ALA A 502 5.12 5.57 -6.20
N ILE A 503 5.65 4.34 -6.14
CA ILE A 503 6.78 4.01 -5.26
C ILE A 503 8.08 4.61 -5.81
N GLU A 504 8.30 4.58 -7.13
CA GLU A 504 9.47 5.18 -7.78
C GLU A 504 9.54 6.71 -7.58
N ASP A 505 8.38 7.37 -7.60
CA ASP A 505 8.25 8.82 -7.41
C ASP A 505 8.25 9.20 -5.91
N PHE A 506 8.13 8.21 -5.02
CA PHE A 506 8.18 8.44 -3.59
C PHE A 506 9.59 8.86 -3.17
N VAL A 507 9.69 10.08 -2.64
CA VAL A 507 10.90 10.56 -1.98
C VAL A 507 10.57 10.72 -0.50
N PRO A 508 11.28 10.02 0.41
CA PRO A 508 11.13 10.27 1.84
C PRO A 508 11.26 11.77 2.11
N PRO A 509 10.40 12.37 2.95
CA PRO A 509 10.50 13.78 3.26
C PRO A 509 11.90 14.06 3.86
N VAL A 510 12.63 14.95 3.22
CA VAL A 510 13.84 15.53 3.79
C VAL A 510 13.35 16.57 4.78
N VAL A 511 13.57 16.36 6.05
CA VAL A 511 13.41 17.40 7.05
C VAL A 511 14.61 18.32 6.85
N GLU A 512 14.39 19.47 6.21
CA GLU A 512 15.38 20.55 6.20
C GLU A 512 15.54 21.02 7.67
N GLU A 513 16.76 20.92 8.20
CA GLU A 513 17.15 21.49 9.49
C GLU A 513 17.10 23.03 9.45
#